data_f3dd170726d5ce6a851a4003f5bcaf0f
#
_entry.id   f3dd170726d5ce6a851a4003f5bcaf0f
#
_cell.length_a   1.000
_cell.length_b   1.000
_cell.length_c   1.000
_cell.angle_alpha   90.00
_cell.angle_beta   90.00
_cell.angle_gamma   90.00
#
_symmetry.space_group_name_H-M   'P 1'
#
loop_
_entity.id
_entity.type
_entity.pdbx_description
1 polymer ?
#
loop_
_entity_poly.entity_id
_entity_poly.type
_entity_poly.pdbx_seq_one_letter_code
_entity_poly.pdbx_strand_id
1 'polypeptide(L)'
;VALASAGAVPDSHYQQLCAHVITRFPTMPDDSPRRNGRRHIVVSGDDALATTIADELNRAGASIVKLAGDELAEADLARASAVVCAGDDDAKNLEIALLARKSSPDVSVVARLGNDVLRGAVAADNGPGAILDVADLAAPSVVEACLATNTHPVEAAGVDFIVAGTEAPRDATLREIYGDLAPVAVIHGARSAAPGELVPCPGRDHRVRAGDWVAMIGTADELSARGIGVSPATATRSRRSWLRRAADAVRAVRDDVNPLLFPAVVAALVLVLGSTVVMHYAYQRPRLSWVDALYFTAETITTVGYGEFSFAQQAPWLRMFAVTMMFAGVTITALLVAFVADLLLSRRFVQSAGARRARHLRDHIIVVGLGSFGSRVVSDLTAVGYDVAVIERDENNRYLSTAAKLDVPVVFGDATLRQTLESARADRARAVAVLTQDDMVNIETGIVLREMLGLRAKPGRPDIPLVLRIYDRTLGDAVAKRFGFANVRSTVDLAAPWFIGAAMGLQVLGTFSMIGQRSFMVGAMHVAAGSELDGLRMFELSTQTRVIAITRHDAPIELHPRRDAWLRAGDTVYLVGPYRELLVTLRKGQPPQQPTAGAQAKAAAS
;
A
#
# COMPACT_ATOMS: atom_id res chain seq x y z
N VAL A 1 30.33 34.16 1.46
CA VAL A 1 30.37 33.78 2.88
C VAL A 1 28.99 33.27 3.23
N ALA A 2 28.92 32.07 3.82
CA ALA A 2 27.74 31.34 4.30
C ALA A 2 26.97 30.51 3.25
N LEU A 3 27.50 29.34 2.92
CA LEU A 3 26.74 28.16 2.53
C LEU A 3 26.62 27.29 3.78
N ALA A 4 25.45 27.29 4.41
CA ALA A 4 25.10 26.42 5.53
C ALA A 4 24.23 25.28 5.06
N SER A 5 24.70 24.07 5.28
CA SER A 5 24.00 22.83 5.64
C SER A 5 22.58 22.62 5.12
N ALA A 6 22.46 21.89 4.02
CA ALA A 6 21.24 21.17 3.72
C ALA A 6 21.16 19.95 4.67
N GLY A 7 20.31 20.06 5.68
CA GLY A 7 20.05 19.00 6.65
C GLY A 7 19.50 17.75 5.98
N ALA A 8 19.97 16.61 6.46
CA ALA A 8 19.38 15.30 6.22
C ALA A 8 17.90 15.35 6.61
N VAL A 9 17.02 14.95 5.71
CA VAL A 9 15.61 14.70 6.03
C VAL A 9 15.60 13.47 6.94
N PRO A 10 15.01 13.55 8.14
CA PRO A 10 15.08 12.47 9.10
C PRO A 10 14.33 11.23 8.60
N ASP A 11 14.78 10.04 9.01
CA ASP A 11 14.20 8.71 8.83
C ASP A 11 12.74 8.56 9.36
N SER A 12 12.15 9.66 9.79
CA SER A 12 10.87 9.70 10.50
C SER A 12 9.63 9.46 9.62
N HIS A 13 9.72 9.49 8.28
CA HIS A 13 8.51 9.44 7.45
C HIS A 13 7.89 8.06 7.31
N TYR A 14 8.70 7.01 7.25
CA TYR A 14 8.17 5.64 7.26
C TYR A 14 7.74 5.25 8.67
N GLN A 15 8.49 5.66 9.67
CA GLN A 15 8.12 5.55 11.08
C GLN A 15 6.88 6.38 11.41
N GLN A 16 6.74 7.60 10.86
CA GLN A 16 5.55 8.43 11.02
C GLN A 16 4.32 7.86 10.31
N LEU A 17 4.46 7.15 9.20
CA LEU A 17 3.34 6.47 8.54
C LEU A 17 2.83 5.28 9.37
N CYS A 18 3.71 4.47 9.92
CA CYS A 18 3.32 3.44 10.88
C CYS A 18 2.81 4.06 12.20
N ALA A 19 3.45 5.11 12.71
CA ALA A 19 3.05 5.84 13.90
C ALA A 19 1.70 6.55 13.74
N HIS A 20 1.35 7.04 12.55
CA HIS A 20 0.05 7.71 12.31
C HIS A 20 -1.15 6.78 12.45
N VAL A 21 -0.98 5.50 12.18
CA VAL A 21 -2.02 4.49 12.44
C VAL A 21 -2.11 4.19 13.95
N ILE A 22 -1.00 4.30 14.67
CA ILE A 22 -0.87 3.91 16.08
C ILE A 22 -1.19 5.07 17.04
N THR A 23 -0.85 6.32 16.73
CA THR A 23 -1.01 7.47 17.64
C THR A 23 -2.44 7.95 17.88
N ARG A 24 -3.46 7.30 17.30
CA ARG A 24 -4.88 7.66 17.51
C ARG A 24 -5.69 6.67 18.33
N PHE A 25 -5.05 5.73 19.02
CA PHE A 25 -5.78 5.01 20.06
C PHE A 25 -5.67 5.82 21.36
N PRO A 26 -6.77 6.39 21.87
CA PRO A 26 -6.74 7.04 23.16
C PRO A 26 -6.30 5.99 24.18
N THR A 27 -5.28 6.30 24.96
CA THR A 27 -5.00 5.59 26.20
C THR A 27 -6.30 5.56 26.97
N MET A 28 -6.90 4.38 27.15
CA MET A 28 -8.13 4.27 27.92
C MET A 28 -7.88 4.85 29.32
N PRO A 29 -8.73 5.79 29.78
CA PRO A 29 -8.70 6.20 31.18
C PRO A 29 -8.98 4.97 32.05
N ASP A 30 -8.26 4.85 33.14
CA ASP A 30 -8.33 3.74 34.11
C ASP A 30 -9.67 3.63 34.87
N ASP A 31 -10.64 4.49 34.53
CA ASP A 31 -11.98 4.60 35.14
C ASP A 31 -13.12 4.10 34.26
N SER A 32 -12.92 3.02 33.49
CA SER A 32 -14.05 2.40 32.80
C SER A 32 -15.02 1.79 33.81
N PRO A 33 -16.28 2.22 33.91
CA PRO A 33 -17.26 1.61 34.82
C PRO A 33 -17.37 0.11 34.50
N ARG A 34 -17.28 -0.70 35.54
CA ARG A 34 -17.29 -2.16 35.53
C ARG A 34 -18.30 -2.70 34.52
N ARG A 35 -17.81 -3.35 33.45
CA ARG A 35 -18.62 -4.02 32.39
C ARG A 35 -19.37 -5.25 32.95
N ASN A 36 -19.85 -5.20 34.18
CA ASN A 36 -20.58 -6.28 34.83
C ASN A 36 -21.95 -6.48 34.16
N GLY A 37 -22.09 -7.57 33.42
CA GLY A 37 -23.35 -8.01 32.81
C GLY A 37 -23.40 -8.03 31.28
N ARG A 38 -22.42 -7.48 30.57
CA ARG A 38 -22.34 -7.52 29.10
C ARG A 38 -21.86 -8.90 28.62
N ARG A 39 -22.63 -9.55 27.71
CA ARG A 39 -22.48 -10.98 27.45
C ARG A 39 -22.13 -11.37 26.02
N HIS A 40 -22.27 -10.49 25.05
CA HIS A 40 -22.06 -10.85 23.65
C HIS A 40 -21.43 -9.72 22.83
N ILE A 41 -20.87 -10.09 21.66
CA ILE A 41 -20.35 -9.18 20.64
C ILE A 41 -21.29 -9.26 19.45
N VAL A 42 -21.73 -8.10 18.97
CA VAL A 42 -22.55 -7.97 17.77
C VAL A 42 -21.63 -7.80 16.57
N VAL A 43 -21.80 -8.59 15.51
CA VAL A 43 -21.04 -8.47 14.26
C VAL A 43 -21.99 -8.22 13.11
N SER A 44 -21.80 -7.12 12.41
CA SER A 44 -22.54 -6.73 11.20
C SER A 44 -21.66 -6.84 9.96
N GLY A 45 -22.27 -7.31 8.88
CA GLY A 45 -21.65 -7.56 7.58
C GLY A 45 -21.82 -9.02 7.17
N ASP A 46 -21.87 -9.23 5.85
CA ASP A 46 -22.05 -10.52 5.20
C ASP A 46 -20.83 -10.96 4.36
N ASP A 47 -19.81 -10.11 4.31
CA ASP A 47 -18.57 -10.35 3.59
C ASP A 47 -17.61 -11.34 4.32
N ALA A 48 -16.53 -11.72 3.66
CA ALA A 48 -15.55 -12.65 4.21
C ALA A 48 -14.85 -12.09 5.46
N LEU A 49 -14.68 -10.76 5.58
CA LEU A 49 -14.09 -10.15 6.75
C LEU A 49 -15.00 -10.30 7.98
N ALA A 50 -16.26 -9.93 7.86
CA ALA A 50 -17.26 -10.07 8.92
C ALA A 50 -17.41 -11.54 9.36
N THR A 51 -17.45 -12.46 8.40
CA THR A 51 -17.52 -13.90 8.66
C THR A 51 -16.28 -14.39 9.42
N THR A 52 -15.09 -14.01 8.96
CA THR A 52 -13.83 -14.39 9.62
C THR A 52 -13.76 -13.84 11.05
N ILE A 53 -14.14 -12.58 11.26
CA ILE A 53 -14.18 -11.96 12.58
C ILE A 53 -15.12 -12.73 13.51
N ALA A 54 -16.32 -13.02 13.04
CA ALA A 54 -17.31 -13.76 13.83
C ALA A 54 -16.81 -15.16 14.20
N ASP A 55 -16.25 -15.90 13.25
CA ASP A 55 -15.74 -17.24 13.47
C ASP A 55 -14.55 -17.28 14.44
N GLU A 56 -13.62 -16.34 14.31
CA GLU A 56 -12.46 -16.27 15.20
C GLU A 56 -12.85 -15.81 16.62
N LEU A 57 -13.77 -14.86 16.76
CA LEU A 57 -14.31 -14.47 18.07
C LEU A 57 -15.06 -15.64 18.74
N ASN A 58 -15.83 -16.41 17.97
CA ASN A 58 -16.51 -17.60 18.47
C ASN A 58 -15.51 -18.67 18.93
N ARG A 59 -14.46 -18.94 18.16
CA ARG A 59 -13.36 -19.85 18.56
C ARG A 59 -12.64 -19.35 19.82
N ALA A 60 -12.51 -18.03 19.98
CA ALA A 60 -11.98 -17.44 21.20
C ALA A 60 -12.97 -17.55 22.39
N GLY A 61 -14.16 -18.13 22.21
CA GLY A 61 -15.17 -18.35 23.25
C GLY A 61 -16.01 -17.11 23.57
N ALA A 62 -16.07 -16.12 22.68
CA ALA A 62 -17.00 -15.01 22.79
C ALA A 62 -18.40 -15.44 22.31
N SER A 63 -19.45 -14.99 23.00
CA SER A 63 -20.81 -15.12 22.52
C SER A 63 -21.05 -14.09 21.42
N ILE A 64 -21.55 -14.51 20.25
CA ILE A 64 -21.71 -13.64 19.09
C ILE A 64 -23.14 -13.62 18.63
N VAL A 65 -23.60 -12.40 18.25
CA VAL A 65 -24.85 -12.15 17.56
C VAL A 65 -24.50 -11.58 16.18
N LYS A 66 -24.79 -12.33 15.11
CA LYS A 66 -24.69 -11.82 13.74
C LYS A 66 -25.92 -11.02 13.40
N LEU A 67 -25.75 -9.78 12.92
CA LEU A 67 -26.87 -9.01 12.37
C LEU A 67 -27.14 -9.47 10.95
N ALA A 68 -28.37 -9.92 10.72
CA ALA A 68 -28.91 -10.16 9.39
C ALA A 68 -29.61 -8.90 8.91
N GLY A 69 -28.95 -8.10 8.09
CA GLY A 69 -29.51 -6.83 7.59
C GLY A 69 -29.47 -5.67 8.61
N ASP A 70 -30.50 -4.82 8.62
CA ASP A 70 -30.54 -3.58 9.40
C ASP A 70 -31.21 -3.73 10.79
N GLU A 71 -31.48 -4.96 11.25
CA GLU A 71 -32.26 -5.22 12.46
C GLU A 71 -31.45 -5.14 13.75
N LEU A 72 -30.93 -3.95 14.06
CA LEU A 72 -30.24 -3.65 15.33
C LEU A 72 -31.12 -3.86 16.58
N ALA A 73 -32.45 -3.79 16.43
CA ALA A 73 -33.39 -3.95 17.54
C ALA A 73 -33.34 -5.34 18.18
N GLU A 74 -33.00 -6.38 17.40
CA GLU A 74 -32.89 -7.76 17.89
C GLU A 74 -31.58 -8.05 18.65
N ALA A 75 -30.59 -7.17 18.54
CA ALA A 75 -29.23 -7.45 19.02
C ALA A 75 -28.96 -7.17 20.50
N ASP A 76 -29.98 -6.78 21.29
CA ASP A 76 -29.84 -6.41 22.72
C ASP A 76 -28.56 -5.59 23.02
N LEU A 77 -28.44 -4.44 22.35
CA LEU A 77 -27.28 -3.57 22.43
C LEU A 77 -26.94 -3.12 23.87
N ALA A 78 -27.93 -3.10 24.77
CA ALA A 78 -27.73 -2.75 26.17
C ALA A 78 -26.81 -3.77 26.89
N ARG A 79 -26.79 -5.01 26.39
CA ARG A 79 -25.93 -6.08 26.93
C ARG A 79 -24.73 -6.42 26.04
N ALA A 80 -24.58 -5.79 24.88
CA ALA A 80 -23.44 -5.99 24.04
C ALA A 80 -22.17 -5.41 24.67
N SER A 81 -21.05 -6.17 24.60
CA SER A 81 -19.73 -5.70 24.99
C SER A 81 -19.08 -4.89 23.89
N ALA A 82 -19.33 -5.26 22.64
CA ALA A 82 -18.85 -4.56 21.45
C ALA A 82 -19.81 -4.73 20.28
N VAL A 83 -19.77 -3.76 19.36
CA VAL A 83 -20.45 -3.81 18.05
C VAL A 83 -19.36 -3.67 16.98
N VAL A 84 -19.24 -4.66 16.09
CA VAL A 84 -18.27 -4.70 15.01
C VAL A 84 -19.01 -4.52 13.69
N CYS A 85 -18.80 -3.39 13.03
CA CYS A 85 -19.37 -3.07 11.72
C CYS A 85 -18.28 -3.35 10.67
N ALA A 86 -18.28 -4.54 10.07
CA ALA A 86 -17.19 -5.02 9.23
C ALA A 86 -17.59 -5.18 7.76
N GLY A 87 -18.81 -4.83 7.37
CA GLY A 87 -19.29 -4.90 5.99
C GLY A 87 -18.47 -4.04 5.01
N ASP A 88 -18.68 -4.22 3.73
CA ASP A 88 -17.98 -3.49 2.67
C ASP A 88 -18.58 -2.11 2.35
N ASP A 89 -19.77 -1.81 2.88
CA ASP A 89 -20.48 -0.53 2.70
C ASP A 89 -20.20 0.42 3.87
N ASP A 90 -19.40 1.47 3.61
CA ASP A 90 -19.06 2.51 4.59
C ASP A 90 -20.31 3.21 5.16
N ALA A 91 -21.35 3.42 4.35
CA ALA A 91 -22.58 4.11 4.79
C ALA A 91 -23.35 3.27 5.81
N LYS A 92 -23.51 1.98 5.55
CA LYS A 92 -24.14 1.03 6.48
C LYS A 92 -23.32 0.87 7.75
N ASN A 93 -22.01 0.75 7.64
CA ASN A 93 -21.13 0.63 8.79
C ASN A 93 -21.21 1.87 9.68
N LEU A 94 -21.27 3.06 9.08
CA LEU A 94 -21.43 4.31 9.81
C LEU A 94 -22.81 4.40 10.50
N GLU A 95 -23.87 4.05 9.78
CA GLU A 95 -25.24 4.06 10.33
C GLU A 95 -25.33 3.15 11.56
N ILE A 96 -24.88 1.90 11.45
CA ILE A 96 -24.91 0.94 12.55
C ILE A 96 -24.04 1.43 13.72
N ALA A 97 -22.87 1.99 13.46
CA ALA A 97 -21.99 2.54 14.49
C ALA A 97 -22.67 3.69 15.26
N LEU A 98 -23.30 4.61 14.58
CA LEU A 98 -24.03 5.74 15.20
C LEU A 98 -25.26 5.28 15.99
N LEU A 99 -26.03 4.32 15.46
CA LEU A 99 -27.19 3.76 16.15
C LEU A 99 -26.77 2.97 17.41
N ALA A 100 -25.70 2.19 17.32
CA ALA A 100 -25.15 1.48 18.46
C ALA A 100 -24.72 2.45 19.57
N ARG A 101 -24.04 3.53 19.21
CA ARG A 101 -23.60 4.56 20.14
C ARG A 101 -24.77 5.29 20.79
N LYS A 102 -25.82 5.61 20.01
CA LYS A 102 -27.05 6.23 20.51
C LYS A 102 -27.79 5.33 21.51
N SER A 103 -27.82 4.02 21.25
CA SER A 103 -28.52 3.05 22.10
C SER A 103 -27.73 2.69 23.37
N SER A 104 -26.40 2.69 23.29
CA SER A 104 -25.50 2.38 24.43
C SER A 104 -24.22 3.19 24.30
N PRO A 105 -24.11 4.37 24.96
CA PRO A 105 -22.95 5.25 24.87
C PRO A 105 -21.61 4.59 25.24
N ASP A 106 -21.64 3.61 26.15
CA ASP A 106 -20.44 2.91 26.64
C ASP A 106 -20.09 1.63 25.87
N VAL A 107 -20.85 1.26 24.83
CA VAL A 107 -20.52 0.07 24.04
C VAL A 107 -19.27 0.33 23.20
N SER A 108 -18.39 -0.66 23.10
CA SER A 108 -17.23 -0.56 22.21
C SER A 108 -17.69 -0.67 20.75
N VAL A 109 -17.44 0.34 19.94
CA VAL A 109 -17.81 0.34 18.51
C VAL A 109 -16.55 0.22 17.66
N VAL A 110 -16.46 -0.87 16.90
CA VAL A 110 -15.37 -1.11 15.96
C VAL A 110 -15.97 -1.06 14.56
N ALA A 111 -15.63 -0.03 13.78
CA ALA A 111 -16.23 0.15 12.47
C ALA A 111 -15.16 0.23 11.36
N ARG A 112 -15.45 -0.44 10.24
CA ARG A 112 -14.69 -0.32 9.00
C ARG A 112 -15.17 0.91 8.24
N LEU A 113 -14.27 1.87 7.99
CA LEU A 113 -14.51 3.02 7.14
C LEU A 113 -13.30 3.26 6.24
N GLY A 114 -13.50 3.10 4.93
CA GLY A 114 -12.46 3.33 3.91
C GLY A 114 -12.35 4.80 3.48
N ASN A 115 -13.33 5.65 3.84
CA ASN A 115 -13.31 7.06 3.52
C ASN A 115 -12.57 7.86 4.61
N ASP A 116 -11.41 8.45 4.26
CA ASP A 116 -10.55 9.20 5.19
C ASP A 116 -11.25 10.36 5.89
N VAL A 117 -12.14 11.07 5.19
CA VAL A 117 -12.86 12.23 5.73
C VAL A 117 -13.85 11.77 6.78
N LEU A 118 -14.64 10.74 6.47
CA LEU A 118 -15.61 10.16 7.41
C LEU A 118 -14.90 9.54 8.60
N ARG A 119 -13.83 8.80 8.36
CA ARG A 119 -13.01 8.19 9.40
C ARG A 119 -12.46 9.22 10.38
N GLY A 120 -11.89 10.33 9.88
CA GLY A 120 -11.36 11.40 10.71
C GLY A 120 -12.44 12.10 11.53
N ALA A 121 -13.62 12.32 10.97
CA ALA A 121 -14.74 12.95 11.67
C ALA A 121 -15.35 12.04 12.76
N VAL A 122 -15.51 10.75 12.47
CA VAL A 122 -16.12 9.80 13.40
C VAL A 122 -15.14 9.40 14.51
N ALA A 123 -13.86 9.23 14.19
CA ALA A 123 -12.86 8.81 15.16
C ALA A 123 -12.70 9.80 16.33
N ALA A 124 -12.92 11.10 16.10
CA ALA A 124 -12.81 12.14 17.13
C ALA A 124 -13.82 11.97 18.26
N ASP A 125 -15.03 11.46 17.96
CA ASP A 125 -16.14 11.32 18.90
C ASP A 125 -16.60 9.86 19.10
N ASN A 126 -15.81 8.87 18.64
CA ASN A 126 -16.25 7.48 18.66
C ASN A 126 -16.43 6.91 20.09
N GLY A 127 -15.80 7.48 21.09
CA GLY A 127 -15.78 6.88 22.44
C GLY A 127 -15.00 5.54 22.45
N PRO A 128 -15.40 4.54 23.28
CA PRO A 128 -14.71 3.25 23.31
C PRO A 128 -14.80 2.50 21.96
N GLY A 129 -13.68 1.98 21.45
CA GLY A 129 -13.62 1.21 20.21
C GLY A 129 -12.59 1.74 19.24
N ALA A 130 -12.73 1.41 17.96
CA ALA A 130 -11.81 1.81 16.91
C ALA A 130 -12.51 2.00 15.57
N ILE A 131 -12.06 2.97 14.79
CA ILE A 131 -12.46 3.15 13.40
C ILE A 131 -11.28 2.74 12.52
N LEU A 132 -11.46 1.67 11.75
CA LEU A 132 -10.40 0.98 11.04
C LEU A 132 -10.60 1.02 9.52
N ASP A 133 -9.50 1.11 8.78
CA ASP A 133 -9.49 0.95 7.33
C ASP A 133 -8.67 -0.29 6.95
N VAL A 134 -9.30 -1.21 6.24
CA VAL A 134 -8.66 -2.45 5.76
C VAL A 134 -7.46 -2.15 4.85
N ALA A 135 -7.53 -1.07 4.06
CA ALA A 135 -6.44 -0.68 3.19
C ALA A 135 -5.20 -0.25 4.00
N ASP A 136 -5.39 0.57 5.02
CA ASP A 136 -4.31 1.02 5.91
C ASP A 136 -3.66 -0.14 6.66
N LEU A 137 -4.47 -1.11 7.10
CA LEU A 137 -3.99 -2.26 7.87
C LEU A 137 -3.22 -3.28 7.01
N ALA A 138 -3.61 -3.45 5.75
CA ALA A 138 -3.03 -4.47 4.87
C ALA A 138 -1.89 -3.95 3.97
N ALA A 139 -1.86 -2.63 3.65
CA ALA A 139 -0.87 -2.05 2.75
C ALA A 139 0.60 -2.29 3.15
N PRO A 140 1.00 -2.17 4.43
CA PRO A 140 2.38 -2.41 4.84
C PRO A 140 2.90 -3.79 4.43
N SER A 141 2.09 -4.84 4.59
CA SER A 141 2.49 -6.22 4.22
C SER A 141 2.71 -6.39 2.70
N VAL A 142 1.97 -5.65 1.88
CA VAL A 142 2.16 -5.65 0.42
C VAL A 142 3.41 -4.88 0.04
N VAL A 143 3.65 -3.73 0.65
CA VAL A 143 4.86 -2.91 0.45
C VAL A 143 6.10 -3.73 0.79
N GLU A 144 6.14 -4.37 1.96
CA GLU A 144 7.23 -5.25 2.38
C GLU A 144 7.48 -6.38 1.39
N ALA A 145 6.41 -7.03 0.90
CA ALA A 145 6.51 -8.09 -0.08
C ALA A 145 7.06 -7.60 -1.44
N CYS A 146 6.71 -6.38 -1.87
CA CYS A 146 7.26 -5.75 -3.07
C CYS A 146 8.75 -5.42 -2.92
N LEU A 147 9.15 -5.00 -1.73
CA LEU A 147 10.54 -4.63 -1.45
C LEU A 147 11.42 -5.85 -1.15
N ALA A 148 10.82 -7.03 -0.99
CA ALA A 148 11.48 -8.25 -0.52
C ALA A 148 12.27 -8.00 0.79
N THR A 149 11.73 -7.12 1.65
CA THR A 149 12.30 -6.86 2.97
C THR A 149 11.76 -7.88 3.95
N ASN A 150 12.66 -8.41 4.79
CA ASN A 150 12.29 -9.31 5.89
C ASN A 150 12.27 -8.54 7.22
N THR A 151 11.94 -7.25 7.17
CA THR A 151 11.94 -6.34 8.32
C THR A 151 10.56 -5.73 8.50
N HIS A 152 10.02 -5.86 9.72
CA HIS A 152 8.70 -5.34 10.08
C HIS A 152 8.87 -4.38 11.27
N PRO A 153 8.75 -3.07 11.08
CA PRO A 153 8.80 -2.12 12.18
C PRO A 153 7.51 -2.19 12.99
N VAL A 154 7.65 -2.15 14.31
CA VAL A 154 6.53 -2.14 15.26
C VAL A 154 6.88 -1.21 16.42
N GLU A 155 6.05 -0.20 16.67
CA GLU A 155 6.19 0.64 17.85
C GLU A 155 5.48 -0.02 19.04
N ALA A 156 6.21 -0.23 20.12
CA ALA A 156 5.67 -0.78 21.36
C ALA A 156 6.31 -0.07 22.57
N ALA A 157 5.50 0.37 23.51
CA ALA A 157 5.97 1.08 24.72
C ALA A 157 6.77 2.36 24.42
N GLY A 158 6.54 3.04 23.31
CA GLY A 158 7.34 4.19 22.87
C GLY A 158 8.76 3.82 22.38
N VAL A 159 9.00 2.54 22.12
CA VAL A 159 10.25 2.02 21.56
C VAL A 159 9.97 1.44 20.16
N ASP A 160 10.83 1.80 19.22
CA ASP A 160 10.78 1.26 17.86
C ASP A 160 11.44 -0.11 17.81
N PHE A 161 10.65 -1.15 17.76
CA PHE A 161 11.10 -2.51 17.53
C PHE A 161 11.08 -2.84 16.04
N ILE A 162 11.98 -3.71 15.66
CA ILE A 162 12.02 -4.27 14.31
C ILE A 162 12.03 -5.78 14.43
N VAL A 163 11.10 -6.44 13.74
CA VAL A 163 11.20 -7.88 13.49
C VAL A 163 12.03 -8.06 12.24
N ALA A 164 13.17 -8.74 12.33
CA ALA A 164 14.05 -8.97 11.20
C ALA A 164 14.37 -10.44 11.02
N GLY A 165 14.33 -10.91 9.77
CA GLY A 165 14.63 -12.28 9.39
C GLY A 165 16.02 -12.42 8.81
N THR A 166 16.72 -13.50 9.19
CA THR A 166 18.03 -13.85 8.67
C THR A 166 18.23 -15.36 8.64
N GLU A 167 19.15 -15.85 7.83
CA GLU A 167 19.56 -17.26 7.88
C GLU A 167 20.54 -17.49 9.02
N ALA A 168 20.37 -18.61 9.73
CA ALA A 168 21.31 -19.02 10.78
C ALA A 168 22.68 -19.31 10.16
N PRO A 169 23.77 -18.67 10.61
CA PRO A 169 25.09 -18.80 10.00
C PRO A 169 25.79 -20.13 10.34
N ARG A 170 25.38 -20.79 11.41
CA ARG A 170 26.00 -22.03 11.91
C ARG A 170 25.02 -22.83 12.75
N ASP A 171 25.37 -24.10 12.99
CA ASP A 171 24.66 -24.99 13.92
C ASP A 171 24.96 -24.57 15.36
N ALA A 172 23.96 -24.02 16.05
CA ALA A 172 24.08 -23.59 17.45
C ALA A 172 22.71 -23.34 18.08
N THR A 173 22.65 -22.91 19.33
CA THR A 173 21.42 -22.42 19.92
C THR A 173 21.19 -20.96 19.52
N LEU A 174 19.93 -20.51 19.53
CA LEU A 174 19.60 -19.11 19.25
C LEU A 174 20.32 -18.16 20.22
N ARG A 175 20.50 -18.56 21.47
CA ARG A 175 21.26 -17.81 22.49
C ARG A 175 22.72 -17.61 22.09
N GLU A 176 23.38 -18.67 21.60
CA GLU A 176 24.79 -18.63 21.20
C GLU A 176 25.03 -17.76 19.97
N ILE A 177 24.03 -17.62 19.09
CA ILE A 177 24.13 -16.81 17.88
C ILE A 177 23.67 -15.37 18.12
N TYR A 178 22.49 -15.21 18.73
CA TYR A 178 21.78 -13.92 18.81
C TYR A 178 21.68 -13.34 20.22
N GLY A 179 22.21 -14.03 21.25
CA GLY A 179 22.24 -13.56 22.63
C GLY A 179 20.85 -13.42 23.25
N ASP A 180 20.57 -12.23 23.78
CA ASP A 180 19.32 -11.95 24.51
C ASP A 180 18.16 -11.45 23.62
N LEU A 181 18.37 -11.32 22.32
CA LEU A 181 17.28 -10.99 21.40
C LEU A 181 16.11 -11.97 21.54
N ALA A 182 14.90 -11.48 21.33
CA ALA A 182 13.71 -12.31 21.43
C ALA A 182 13.43 -13.02 20.08
N PRO A 183 13.47 -14.36 20.03
CA PRO A 183 13.13 -15.08 18.82
C PRO A 183 11.61 -15.08 18.61
N VAL A 184 11.20 -14.75 17.37
CA VAL A 184 9.80 -14.68 16.95
C VAL A 184 9.41 -15.93 16.18
N ALA A 185 10.29 -16.44 15.31
CA ALA A 185 10.03 -17.66 14.55
C ALA A 185 11.33 -18.32 14.07
N VAL A 186 11.27 -19.63 13.86
CA VAL A 186 12.27 -20.40 13.12
C VAL A 186 11.56 -21.17 12.04
N ILE A 187 12.06 -21.11 10.82
CA ILE A 187 11.62 -21.96 9.71
C ILE A 187 12.77 -22.88 9.35
N HIS A 188 12.53 -24.16 9.45
CA HIS A 188 13.54 -25.16 9.20
C HIS A 188 13.96 -25.20 7.72
N GLY A 189 15.25 -25.04 7.45
CA GLY A 189 15.85 -25.09 6.13
C GLY A 189 15.97 -26.52 5.57
N ALA A 190 16.47 -26.65 4.35
CA ALA A 190 16.58 -27.93 3.63
C ALA A 190 17.44 -28.99 4.35
N ARG A 191 18.30 -28.59 5.28
CA ARG A 191 19.16 -29.47 6.08
C ARG A 191 18.49 -30.00 7.35
N SER A 192 17.33 -29.49 7.69
CA SER A 192 16.58 -29.87 8.89
C SER A 192 15.79 -31.15 8.67
N ALA A 193 15.37 -31.80 9.76
CA ALA A 193 14.59 -33.03 9.69
C ALA A 193 13.17 -32.82 9.14
N ALA A 194 12.65 -31.58 9.28
CA ALA A 194 11.33 -31.17 8.79
C ALA A 194 11.44 -29.85 8.02
N PRO A 195 11.93 -29.88 6.77
CA PRO A 195 12.12 -28.66 5.97
C PRO A 195 10.80 -27.91 5.76
N GLY A 196 10.82 -26.59 5.98
CA GLY A 196 9.66 -25.73 5.85
C GLY A 196 8.73 -25.71 7.07
N GLU A 197 9.00 -26.49 8.11
CA GLU A 197 8.26 -26.42 9.37
C GLU A 197 8.55 -25.10 10.08
N LEU A 198 7.48 -24.41 10.53
CA LEU A 198 7.55 -23.18 11.29
C LEU A 198 7.41 -23.47 12.79
N VAL A 199 8.40 -23.08 13.57
CA VAL A 199 8.37 -23.09 15.04
C VAL A 199 8.13 -21.65 15.53
N PRO A 200 6.93 -21.32 16.05
CA PRO A 200 6.63 -19.98 16.53
C PRO A 200 7.24 -19.75 17.92
N CYS A 201 7.76 -18.56 18.17
CA CYS A 201 8.30 -18.07 19.44
C CYS A 201 9.21 -19.09 20.18
N PRO A 202 10.18 -19.73 19.50
CA PRO A 202 11.01 -20.76 20.13
C PRO A 202 11.79 -20.21 21.33
N GLY A 203 12.17 -21.08 22.25
CA GLY A 203 13.06 -20.71 23.35
C GLY A 203 14.44 -20.27 22.82
N ARG A 204 15.15 -19.41 23.57
CA ARG A 204 16.53 -19.01 23.19
C ARG A 204 17.51 -20.19 23.15
N ASP A 205 17.19 -21.29 23.84
CA ASP A 205 17.97 -22.52 23.86
C ASP A 205 17.58 -23.49 22.72
N HIS A 206 16.66 -23.09 21.83
CA HIS A 206 16.30 -23.85 20.65
C HIS A 206 17.50 -23.96 19.69
N ARG A 207 17.81 -25.17 19.25
CA ARG A 207 18.90 -25.43 18.31
C ARG A 207 18.44 -25.21 16.88
N VAL A 208 19.22 -24.43 16.14
CA VAL A 208 19.06 -24.19 14.71
C VAL A 208 20.24 -24.75 13.94
N ARG A 209 20.04 -25.07 12.69
CA ARG A 209 21.08 -25.49 11.74
C ARG A 209 21.42 -24.36 10.79
N ALA A 210 22.64 -24.38 10.28
CA ALA A 210 23.04 -23.44 9.23
C ALA A 210 22.09 -23.51 8.05
N GLY A 211 21.52 -22.35 7.66
CA GLY A 211 20.50 -22.22 6.62
C GLY A 211 19.05 -22.36 7.10
N ASP A 212 18.81 -22.55 8.41
CA ASP A 212 17.49 -22.33 8.97
C ASP A 212 17.20 -20.83 8.97
N TRP A 213 15.99 -20.44 8.57
CA TRP A 213 15.58 -19.04 8.61
C TRP A 213 15.05 -18.66 10.00
N VAL A 214 15.55 -17.57 10.56
CA VAL A 214 15.25 -17.14 11.93
C VAL A 214 14.76 -15.70 11.91
N ALA A 215 13.62 -15.44 12.55
CA ALA A 215 13.13 -14.09 12.81
C ALA A 215 13.36 -13.72 14.27
N MET A 216 14.00 -12.56 14.47
CA MET A 216 14.27 -11.96 15.77
C MET A 216 13.58 -10.62 15.89
N ILE A 217 13.21 -10.21 17.10
CA ILE A 217 12.70 -8.88 17.40
C ILE A 217 13.62 -8.17 18.38
N GLY A 218 13.90 -6.91 18.10
CA GLY A 218 14.72 -6.03 18.92
C GLY A 218 14.72 -4.62 18.34
N THR A 219 15.45 -3.71 18.97
CA THR A 219 15.72 -2.39 18.40
C THR A 219 16.71 -2.49 17.23
N ALA A 220 16.77 -1.44 16.40
CA ALA A 220 17.71 -1.42 15.26
C ALA A 220 19.16 -1.63 15.69
N ASP A 221 19.55 -1.05 16.84
CA ASP A 221 20.91 -1.16 17.38
C ASP A 221 21.20 -2.57 17.91
N GLU A 222 20.24 -3.19 18.60
CA GLU A 222 20.38 -4.56 19.11
C GLU A 222 20.51 -5.59 17.96
N LEU A 223 19.71 -5.45 16.91
CA LEU A 223 19.74 -6.32 15.74
C LEU A 223 21.05 -6.18 14.97
N SER A 224 21.48 -4.94 14.71
CA SER A 224 22.75 -4.69 14.01
C SER A 224 23.97 -5.15 14.80
N ALA A 225 23.98 -5.01 16.12
CA ALA A 225 25.04 -5.55 16.99
C ALA A 225 25.17 -7.08 16.92
N ARG A 226 24.14 -7.79 16.46
CA ARG A 226 24.13 -9.25 16.25
C ARG A 226 24.26 -9.66 14.79
N GLY A 227 24.62 -8.71 13.91
CA GLY A 227 24.84 -8.98 12.48
C GLY A 227 23.56 -9.21 11.68
N ILE A 228 22.40 -8.88 12.24
CA ILE A 228 21.13 -8.90 11.52
C ILE A 228 21.03 -7.57 10.79
N GLY A 229 21.13 -7.61 9.47
CA GLY A 229 21.06 -6.42 8.63
C GLY A 229 19.66 -5.82 8.70
N VAL A 230 19.54 -4.72 9.41
CA VAL A 230 18.39 -3.83 9.34
C VAL A 230 18.74 -2.83 8.24
N SER A 231 18.52 -3.22 6.97
CA SER A 231 18.61 -2.24 5.89
C SER A 231 17.44 -1.30 6.01
N PRO A 232 17.67 0.00 6.26
CA PRO A 232 16.60 0.96 6.04
C PRO A 232 16.18 0.82 4.57
N ALA A 233 14.90 0.68 4.32
CA ALA A 233 14.33 0.68 2.96
C ALA A 233 14.40 2.10 2.35
N THR A 234 15.54 2.76 2.49
CA THR A 234 15.81 4.04 1.86
C THR A 234 16.32 3.74 0.45
N ALA A 235 15.39 3.71 -0.50
CA ALA A 235 15.80 3.96 -1.87
C ALA A 235 16.50 5.32 -1.85
N THR A 236 17.82 5.34 -2.12
CA THR A 236 18.50 6.57 -2.48
C THR A 236 17.73 7.10 -3.68
N ARG A 237 16.82 8.01 -3.43
CA ARG A 237 16.09 8.72 -4.48
C ARG A 237 17.18 9.34 -5.34
N SER A 238 17.52 8.67 -6.44
CA SER A 238 18.33 9.27 -7.49
C SER A 238 17.55 10.51 -7.89
N ARG A 239 17.95 11.65 -7.32
CA ARG A 239 17.44 12.96 -7.70
C ARG A 239 17.76 13.10 -9.17
N ARG A 240 16.86 12.57 -10.03
CA ARG A 240 16.96 12.80 -11.47
C ARG A 240 17.17 14.29 -11.66
N SER A 241 18.33 14.68 -12.19
CA SER A 241 18.64 16.08 -12.40
C SER A 241 17.49 16.68 -13.21
N TRP A 242 17.12 17.92 -12.91
CA TRP A 242 16.06 18.64 -13.63
C TRP A 242 16.32 18.65 -15.15
N LEU A 243 17.59 18.60 -15.58
CA LEU A 243 18.00 18.46 -16.97
C LEU A 243 17.53 17.14 -17.61
N ARG A 244 17.58 16.02 -16.86
CA ARG A 244 17.03 14.73 -17.36
C ARG A 244 15.52 14.78 -17.44
N ARG A 245 14.84 15.40 -16.46
CA ARG A 245 13.39 15.60 -16.51
C ARG A 245 12.98 16.47 -17.70
N ALA A 246 13.71 17.57 -17.95
CA ALA A 246 13.48 18.43 -19.11
C ALA A 246 13.74 17.69 -20.43
N ALA A 247 14.82 16.91 -20.51
CA ALA A 247 15.13 16.10 -21.69
C ALA A 247 14.09 14.99 -21.94
N ASP A 248 13.59 14.36 -20.87
CA ASP A 248 12.54 13.35 -20.96
C ASP A 248 11.19 13.98 -21.34
N ALA A 249 10.89 15.19 -20.84
CA ALA A 249 9.71 15.96 -21.24
C ALA A 249 9.78 16.37 -22.73
N VAL A 250 10.93 16.82 -23.21
CA VAL A 250 11.14 17.15 -24.63
C VAL A 250 11.02 15.89 -25.51
N ARG A 251 11.58 14.77 -25.10
CA ARG A 251 11.43 13.49 -25.82
C ARG A 251 9.97 13.03 -25.81
N ALA A 252 9.27 13.13 -24.68
CA ALA A 252 7.86 12.79 -24.57
C ALA A 252 7.02 13.64 -25.54
N VAL A 253 7.24 14.96 -25.59
CA VAL A 253 6.56 15.84 -26.55
C VAL A 253 6.90 15.46 -28.00
N ARG A 254 8.17 15.15 -28.27
CA ARG A 254 8.58 14.73 -29.63
C ARG A 254 7.95 13.40 -30.07
N ASP A 255 7.80 12.46 -29.13
CA ASP A 255 7.18 11.16 -29.40
C ASP A 255 5.65 11.25 -29.48
N ASP A 256 5.05 12.33 -28.93
CA ASP A 256 3.60 12.62 -28.96
C ASP A 256 3.14 13.31 -30.24
N VAL A 257 4.02 14.03 -30.87
CA VAL A 257 3.71 14.80 -32.07
C VAL A 257 3.70 13.87 -33.28
N ASN A 258 2.66 13.98 -34.12
CA ASN A 258 2.60 13.25 -35.38
C ASN A 258 3.92 13.45 -36.15
N PRO A 259 4.61 12.38 -36.57
CA PRO A 259 5.92 12.49 -37.22
C PRO A 259 5.90 13.36 -38.49
N LEU A 260 4.72 13.57 -39.07
CA LEU A 260 4.53 14.44 -40.26
C LEU A 260 4.45 15.93 -39.90
N LEU A 261 4.25 16.30 -38.64
CA LEU A 261 4.19 17.72 -38.26
C LEU A 261 5.53 18.42 -38.47
N PHE A 262 6.64 17.77 -38.08
CA PHE A 262 7.97 18.39 -38.22
C PHE A 262 8.31 18.66 -39.72
N PRO A 263 8.19 17.72 -40.65
CA PRO A 263 8.40 18.02 -42.07
C PRO A 263 7.39 19.04 -42.62
N ALA A 264 6.15 19.10 -42.12
CA ALA A 264 5.18 20.11 -42.52
C ALA A 264 5.58 21.52 -42.10
N VAL A 265 6.07 21.68 -40.85
CA VAL A 265 6.60 22.97 -40.37
C VAL A 265 7.84 23.40 -41.13
N VAL A 266 8.75 22.46 -41.42
CA VAL A 266 9.93 22.74 -42.26
C VAL A 266 9.52 23.13 -43.67
N ALA A 267 8.58 22.46 -44.26
CA ALA A 267 8.04 22.81 -45.58
C ALA A 267 7.39 24.20 -45.60
N ALA A 268 6.63 24.55 -44.55
CA ALA A 268 6.06 25.89 -44.41
C ALA A 268 7.16 26.96 -44.32
N LEU A 269 8.20 26.71 -43.52
CA LEU A 269 9.32 27.64 -43.38
C LEU A 269 10.09 27.82 -44.70
N VAL A 270 10.37 26.71 -45.41
CA VAL A 270 11.03 26.73 -46.71
C VAL A 270 10.16 27.45 -47.74
N LEU A 271 8.84 27.26 -47.75
CA LEU A 271 7.91 27.96 -48.63
C LEU A 271 7.95 29.47 -48.36
N VAL A 272 7.84 29.90 -47.09
CA VAL A 272 7.86 31.33 -46.72
C VAL A 272 9.20 31.95 -47.07
N LEU A 273 10.31 31.40 -46.63
CA LEU A 273 11.65 31.97 -46.86
C LEU A 273 12.03 31.91 -48.32
N GLY A 274 11.79 30.79 -48.99
CA GLY A 274 12.07 30.62 -50.41
C GLY A 274 11.26 31.60 -51.27
N SER A 275 9.95 31.74 -50.99
CA SER A 275 9.09 32.69 -51.71
C SER A 275 9.49 34.13 -51.44
N THR A 276 9.89 34.48 -50.21
CA THR A 276 10.42 35.82 -49.85
C THR A 276 11.67 36.16 -50.69
N VAL A 277 12.58 35.21 -50.83
CA VAL A 277 13.79 35.38 -51.64
C VAL A 277 13.41 35.61 -53.11
N VAL A 278 12.53 34.76 -53.65
CA VAL A 278 12.06 34.89 -55.03
C VAL A 278 11.39 36.26 -55.24
N MET A 279 10.51 36.69 -54.33
CA MET A 279 9.81 37.98 -54.43
C MET A 279 10.77 39.15 -54.38
N HIS A 280 11.77 39.13 -53.46
CA HIS A 280 12.76 40.21 -53.35
C HIS A 280 13.56 40.43 -54.64
N TYR A 281 13.98 39.34 -55.31
CA TYR A 281 14.82 39.43 -56.50
C TYR A 281 14.04 39.50 -57.81
N ALA A 282 12.90 38.87 -57.90
CA ALA A 282 12.16 38.69 -59.16
C ALA A 282 11.02 39.72 -59.38
N TYR A 283 10.46 40.26 -58.27
CA TYR A 283 9.35 41.21 -58.37
C TYR A 283 9.86 42.58 -58.82
N GLN A 284 9.25 43.11 -59.87
CA GLN A 284 9.64 44.38 -60.46
C GLN A 284 8.47 45.37 -60.48
N ARG A 285 8.76 46.66 -60.20
CA ARG A 285 7.78 47.76 -60.26
C ARG A 285 6.62 47.66 -59.22
N PRO A 286 6.89 48.11 -57.98
CA PRO A 286 8.15 48.59 -57.42
C PRO A 286 9.05 47.39 -57.02
N ARG A 287 10.38 47.62 -56.86
CA ARG A 287 11.26 46.63 -56.21
C ARG A 287 10.89 46.49 -54.74
N LEU A 288 10.67 45.25 -54.29
CA LEU A 288 10.35 44.99 -52.90
C LEU A 288 11.58 44.99 -52.01
N SER A 289 11.51 45.68 -50.86
CA SER A 289 12.47 45.48 -49.80
C SER A 289 12.35 44.06 -49.23
N TRP A 290 13.27 43.59 -48.41
CA TRP A 290 13.17 42.30 -47.74
C TRP A 290 11.92 42.21 -46.84
N VAL A 291 11.56 43.31 -46.18
CA VAL A 291 10.36 43.38 -45.34
C VAL A 291 9.10 43.32 -46.16
N ASP A 292 9.03 44.10 -47.26
CA ASP A 292 7.87 44.09 -48.17
C ASP A 292 7.69 42.74 -48.87
N ALA A 293 8.81 42.09 -49.26
CA ALA A 293 8.80 40.75 -49.84
C ALA A 293 8.28 39.70 -48.87
N LEU A 294 8.72 39.75 -47.59
CA LEU A 294 8.21 38.87 -46.54
C LEU A 294 6.72 39.12 -46.25
N TYR A 295 6.33 40.38 -46.16
CA TYR A 295 4.95 40.81 -45.93
C TYR A 295 4.05 40.31 -47.04
N PHE A 296 4.39 40.54 -48.30
CA PHE A 296 3.64 40.10 -49.48
C PHE A 296 3.56 38.57 -49.58
N THR A 297 4.64 37.87 -49.26
CA THR A 297 4.66 36.41 -49.18
C THR A 297 3.71 35.90 -48.10
N ALA A 298 3.76 36.51 -46.92
CA ALA A 298 2.91 36.10 -45.80
C ALA A 298 1.43 36.35 -46.08
N GLU A 299 1.05 37.53 -46.58
CA GLU A 299 -0.35 37.83 -46.93
C GLU A 299 -0.93 36.92 -48.04
N THR A 300 -0.06 36.53 -48.98
CA THR A 300 -0.44 35.64 -50.08
C THR A 300 -0.63 34.20 -49.59
N ILE A 301 0.29 33.67 -48.77
CA ILE A 301 0.23 32.33 -48.18
C ILE A 301 -0.94 32.20 -47.21
N THR A 302 -1.19 33.23 -46.40
CA THR A 302 -2.30 33.25 -45.42
C THR A 302 -3.64 33.59 -46.05
N THR A 303 -3.67 33.86 -47.34
CA THR A 303 -4.88 34.22 -48.13
C THR A 303 -5.56 35.52 -47.69
N VAL A 304 -4.83 36.42 -47.01
CA VAL A 304 -5.37 37.71 -46.55
C VAL A 304 -5.51 38.69 -47.71
N GLY A 305 -4.45 38.92 -48.48
CA GLY A 305 -4.43 39.68 -49.74
C GLY A 305 -5.04 41.06 -49.64
N TYR A 306 -4.39 42.00 -48.93
CA TYR A 306 -4.88 43.38 -48.83
C TYR A 306 -4.87 44.14 -50.15
N GLY A 307 -4.07 43.68 -51.15
CA GLY A 307 -4.09 44.20 -52.48
C GLY A 307 -3.13 45.36 -52.78
N GLU A 308 -2.24 45.69 -51.81
CA GLU A 308 -1.21 46.74 -52.04
C GLU A 308 -0.16 46.32 -53.06
N PHE A 309 0.08 44.97 -53.16
CA PHE A 309 0.94 44.40 -54.19
C PHE A 309 0.13 43.45 -55.08
N SER A 310 0.48 43.43 -56.37
CA SER A 310 -0.28 42.63 -57.36
C SER A 310 0.61 41.96 -58.40
N PHE A 311 0.32 40.69 -58.75
CA PHE A 311 1.02 39.97 -59.81
C PHE A 311 0.55 40.35 -61.21
N ALA A 312 -0.45 41.23 -61.38
CA ALA A 312 -1.07 41.54 -62.67
C ALA A 312 -0.08 42.05 -63.73
N GLN A 313 0.94 42.82 -63.33
CA GLN A 313 1.94 43.41 -64.24
C GLN A 313 3.29 42.68 -64.21
N GLN A 314 3.37 41.50 -63.54
CA GLN A 314 4.61 40.73 -63.42
C GLN A 314 4.75 39.75 -64.63
N ALA A 315 6.00 39.25 -64.81
CA ALA A 315 6.32 38.28 -65.83
C ALA A 315 5.48 37.01 -65.68
N PRO A 316 5.09 36.34 -66.81
CA PRO A 316 4.21 35.15 -66.76
C PRO A 316 4.70 34.04 -65.84
N TRP A 317 6.00 33.78 -65.80
CA TRP A 317 6.56 32.76 -64.92
C TRP A 317 6.36 33.08 -63.45
N LEU A 318 6.45 34.38 -63.05
CA LEU A 318 6.25 34.80 -61.69
C LEU A 318 4.77 34.67 -61.25
N ARG A 319 3.84 34.88 -62.19
CA ARG A 319 2.40 34.62 -61.98
C ARG A 319 2.15 33.16 -61.76
N MET A 320 2.77 32.26 -62.53
CA MET A 320 2.66 30.82 -62.32
C MET A 320 3.28 30.38 -61.00
N PHE A 321 4.41 30.96 -60.62
CA PHE A 321 5.00 30.75 -59.30
C PHE A 321 4.04 31.18 -58.17
N ALA A 322 3.39 32.35 -58.31
CA ALA A 322 2.41 32.82 -57.32
C ALA A 322 1.23 31.84 -57.18
N VAL A 323 0.71 31.32 -58.30
CA VAL A 323 -0.35 30.30 -58.25
C VAL A 323 0.10 29.05 -57.49
N THR A 324 1.31 28.57 -57.76
CA THR A 324 1.88 27.42 -57.05
C THR A 324 2.05 27.70 -55.54
N MET A 325 2.55 28.91 -55.22
CA MET A 325 2.71 29.36 -53.83
C MET A 325 1.37 29.43 -53.08
N MET A 326 0.31 29.95 -53.73
CA MET A 326 -1.03 30.01 -53.15
C MET A 326 -1.57 28.62 -52.82
N PHE A 327 -1.52 27.67 -53.77
CA PHE A 327 -2.00 26.30 -53.53
C PHE A 327 -1.15 25.59 -52.46
N ALA A 328 0.16 25.71 -52.53
CA ALA A 328 1.06 25.13 -51.52
C ALA A 328 0.81 25.74 -50.13
N GLY A 329 0.58 27.07 -50.07
CA GLY A 329 0.29 27.78 -48.81
C GLY A 329 -1.01 27.29 -48.17
N VAL A 330 -2.10 27.25 -48.93
CA VAL A 330 -3.40 26.75 -48.45
C VAL A 330 -3.28 25.31 -47.95
N THR A 331 -2.60 24.45 -48.73
CA THR A 331 -2.43 23.03 -48.37
C THR A 331 -1.64 22.86 -47.07
N ILE A 332 -0.53 23.57 -46.92
CA ILE A 332 0.32 23.52 -45.69
C ILE A 332 -0.43 24.09 -44.50
N THR A 333 -1.14 25.21 -44.65
CA THR A 333 -1.94 25.81 -43.58
C THR A 333 -3.05 24.88 -43.13
N ALA A 334 -3.80 24.28 -44.06
CA ALA A 334 -4.83 23.29 -43.73
C ALA A 334 -4.26 22.08 -42.99
N LEU A 335 -3.09 21.58 -43.41
CA LEU A 335 -2.40 20.47 -42.76
C LEU A 335 -1.96 20.81 -41.32
N LEU A 336 -1.40 22.03 -41.11
CA LEU A 336 -1.00 22.49 -39.78
C LEU A 336 -2.22 22.65 -38.85
N VAL A 337 -3.33 23.21 -39.36
CA VAL A 337 -4.59 23.32 -38.60
C VAL A 337 -5.13 21.94 -38.25
N ALA A 338 -5.09 20.97 -39.16
CA ALA A 338 -5.51 19.59 -38.90
C ALA A 338 -4.65 18.94 -37.79
N PHE A 339 -3.33 19.16 -37.79
CA PHE A 339 -2.46 18.66 -36.73
C PHE A 339 -2.73 19.31 -35.36
N VAL A 340 -3.00 20.64 -35.36
CA VAL A 340 -3.39 21.33 -34.12
C VAL A 340 -4.74 20.84 -33.59
N ALA A 341 -5.70 20.64 -34.49
CA ALA A 341 -7.00 20.07 -34.15
C ALA A 341 -6.87 18.62 -33.61
N ASP A 342 -6.06 17.79 -34.27
CA ASP A 342 -5.75 16.43 -33.77
C ASP A 342 -5.09 16.48 -32.38
N LEU A 343 -4.20 17.42 -32.16
CA LEU A 343 -3.58 17.69 -30.86
C LEU A 343 -4.60 18.07 -29.78
N LEU A 344 -5.56 18.95 -30.10
CA LEU A 344 -6.56 19.45 -29.14
C LEU A 344 -7.70 18.44 -28.89
N LEU A 345 -8.10 17.69 -29.93
CA LEU A 345 -9.21 16.73 -29.86
C LEU A 345 -8.81 15.36 -29.33
N SER A 346 -7.52 15.02 -29.28
CA SER A 346 -7.09 13.69 -28.86
C SER A 346 -7.17 13.53 -27.34
N ARG A 347 -8.34 13.10 -26.84
CA ARG A 347 -8.47 12.48 -25.48
C ARG A 347 -7.51 11.30 -25.30
N ARG A 348 -6.97 10.76 -26.37
CA ARG A 348 -5.89 9.76 -26.40
C ARG A 348 -4.58 10.23 -25.76
N PHE A 349 -4.42 11.55 -25.55
CA PHE A 349 -3.23 12.12 -24.92
C PHE A 349 -3.03 11.67 -23.48
N VAL A 350 -4.09 11.64 -22.67
CA VAL A 350 -3.99 11.23 -21.26
C VAL A 350 -3.67 9.74 -21.17
N GLN A 351 -4.27 8.92 -22.03
CA GLN A 351 -4.05 7.47 -22.08
C GLN A 351 -2.63 7.09 -22.51
N SER A 352 -2.13 7.74 -23.56
CA SER A 352 -0.80 7.45 -24.08
C SER A 352 0.33 8.07 -23.27
N ALA A 353 0.09 9.20 -22.60
CA ALA A 353 1.10 9.87 -21.77
C ALA A 353 1.56 9.01 -20.60
N GLY A 354 0.65 8.33 -19.92
CA GLY A 354 0.98 7.42 -18.81
C GLY A 354 1.84 6.24 -19.29
N ALA A 355 1.42 5.55 -20.32
CA ALA A 355 2.16 4.42 -20.89
C ALA A 355 3.55 4.82 -21.41
N ARG A 356 3.68 6.02 -22.00
CA ARG A 356 4.99 6.53 -22.45
C ARG A 356 5.93 6.85 -21.30
N ARG A 357 5.42 7.48 -20.23
CA ARG A 357 6.22 7.73 -19.01
C ARG A 357 6.65 6.41 -18.36
N ALA A 358 5.76 5.42 -18.31
CA ALA A 358 6.06 4.09 -17.77
C ALA A 358 7.15 3.36 -18.58
N ARG A 359 7.21 3.53 -19.91
CA ARG A 359 8.25 2.93 -20.79
C ARG A 359 9.67 3.32 -20.42
N HIS A 360 9.87 4.49 -19.79
CA HIS A 360 11.20 4.99 -19.40
C HIS A 360 11.60 4.56 -17.99
N LEU A 361 10.69 3.95 -17.24
CA LEU A 361 10.97 3.45 -15.90
C LEU A 361 11.81 2.17 -15.95
N ARG A 362 12.66 2.01 -14.95
CA ARG A 362 13.48 0.81 -14.71
C ARG A 362 13.59 0.63 -13.21
N ASP A 363 13.62 -0.61 -12.76
CA ASP A 363 13.68 -0.94 -11.32
C ASP A 363 12.51 -0.29 -10.53
N HIS A 364 11.38 -0.11 -11.21
CA HIS A 364 10.15 0.47 -10.66
C HIS A 364 9.22 -0.63 -10.18
N ILE A 365 8.25 -0.26 -9.37
CA ILE A 365 7.22 -1.17 -8.88
C ILE A 365 5.93 -0.91 -9.67
N ILE A 366 5.30 -1.97 -10.16
CA ILE A 366 4.02 -1.89 -10.85
C ILE A 366 2.90 -2.24 -9.86
N VAL A 367 1.91 -1.37 -9.76
CA VAL A 367 0.69 -1.62 -9.00
C VAL A 367 -0.48 -1.74 -9.96
N VAL A 368 -1.14 -2.90 -9.98
CA VAL A 368 -2.33 -3.18 -10.79
C VAL A 368 -3.57 -2.96 -9.94
N GLY A 369 -4.44 -2.04 -10.38
CA GLY A 369 -5.64 -1.61 -9.65
C GLY A 369 -5.39 -0.41 -8.75
N LEU A 370 -6.11 0.69 -9.03
CA LEU A 370 -6.03 1.96 -8.30
C LEU A 370 -7.27 2.20 -7.43
N GLY A 371 -7.73 1.18 -6.70
CA GLY A 371 -8.76 1.34 -5.66
C GLY A 371 -8.21 2.00 -4.39
N SER A 372 -8.99 2.01 -3.29
CA SER A 372 -8.53 2.50 -1.98
C SER A 372 -7.23 1.82 -1.56
N PHE A 373 -7.17 0.50 -1.68
CA PHE A 373 -6.00 -0.29 -1.32
C PHE A 373 -4.79 -0.01 -2.23
N GLY A 374 -4.99 -0.05 -3.55
CA GLY A 374 -3.91 0.24 -4.51
C GLY A 374 -3.36 1.65 -4.36
N SER A 375 -4.22 2.66 -4.16
CA SER A 375 -3.80 4.05 -3.96
C SER A 375 -2.97 4.23 -2.69
N ARG A 376 -3.31 3.49 -1.61
CA ARG A 376 -2.53 3.48 -0.37
C ARG A 376 -1.15 2.88 -0.60
N VAL A 377 -1.05 1.70 -1.21
CA VAL A 377 0.22 1.04 -1.54
C VAL A 377 1.10 1.92 -2.43
N VAL A 378 0.50 2.60 -3.45
CA VAL A 378 1.21 3.56 -4.30
C VAL A 378 1.77 4.71 -3.49
N SER A 379 0.98 5.27 -2.56
CA SER A 379 1.41 6.37 -1.69
C SER A 379 2.58 5.95 -0.82
N ASP A 380 2.49 4.79 -0.17
CA ASP A 380 3.52 4.29 0.75
C ASP A 380 4.83 3.97 -0.01
N LEU A 381 4.76 3.29 -1.17
CA LEU A 381 5.93 3.02 -2.01
C LEU A 381 6.61 4.30 -2.50
N THR A 382 5.81 5.30 -2.88
CA THR A 382 6.33 6.60 -3.33
C THR A 382 6.95 7.39 -2.17
N ALA A 383 6.36 7.33 -0.97
CA ALA A 383 6.91 7.96 0.24
C ALA A 383 8.27 7.38 0.63
N VAL A 384 8.47 6.07 0.47
CA VAL A 384 9.77 5.39 0.66
C VAL A 384 10.77 5.74 -0.45
N GLY A 385 10.32 6.35 -1.57
CA GLY A 385 11.18 6.87 -2.63
C GLY A 385 11.32 5.96 -3.85
N TYR A 386 10.48 4.94 -4.01
CA TYR A 386 10.48 4.10 -5.20
C TYR A 386 9.72 4.74 -6.36
N ASP A 387 10.21 4.52 -7.58
CA ASP A 387 9.44 4.82 -8.79
C ASP A 387 8.31 3.79 -8.92
N VAL A 388 7.08 4.28 -9.10
CA VAL A 388 5.88 3.44 -9.23
C VAL A 388 5.22 3.70 -10.58
N ALA A 389 4.67 2.66 -11.19
CA ALA A 389 3.72 2.76 -12.31
C ALA A 389 2.42 2.05 -11.93
N VAL A 390 1.30 2.60 -12.34
CA VAL A 390 -0.02 2.02 -12.08
C VAL A 390 -0.62 1.49 -13.37
N ILE A 391 -1.28 0.33 -13.30
CA ILE A 391 -2.19 -0.16 -14.35
C ILE A 391 -3.61 -0.04 -13.82
N GLU A 392 -4.48 0.67 -14.54
CA GLU A 392 -5.87 0.87 -14.18
C GLU A 392 -6.78 0.69 -15.40
N ARG A 393 -7.92 0.06 -15.20
CA ARG A 393 -8.89 -0.16 -16.29
C ARG A 393 -9.86 0.99 -16.45
N ASP A 394 -10.29 1.60 -15.35
CA ASP A 394 -11.28 2.68 -15.36
C ASP A 394 -10.62 4.05 -15.52
N GLU A 395 -10.92 4.71 -16.66
CA GLU A 395 -10.43 6.05 -16.97
C GLU A 395 -11.08 7.16 -16.12
N ASN A 396 -12.20 6.87 -15.45
CA ASN A 396 -12.91 7.80 -14.58
C ASN A 396 -12.68 7.51 -13.09
N ASN A 397 -11.68 6.69 -12.76
CA ASN A 397 -11.39 6.31 -11.39
C ASN A 397 -11.08 7.53 -10.51
N ARG A 398 -11.76 7.63 -9.36
CA ARG A 398 -11.63 8.75 -8.43
C ARG A 398 -10.21 8.94 -7.85
N TYR A 399 -9.40 7.89 -7.80
CA TYR A 399 -8.04 7.93 -7.27
C TYR A 399 -6.98 8.40 -8.28
N LEU A 400 -7.35 8.67 -9.53
CA LEU A 400 -6.43 9.22 -10.54
C LEU A 400 -5.81 10.54 -10.09
N SER A 401 -6.57 11.36 -9.37
CA SER A 401 -6.09 12.61 -8.78
C SER A 401 -4.94 12.38 -7.77
N THR A 402 -4.99 11.28 -7.02
CA THR A 402 -3.93 10.88 -6.07
C THR A 402 -2.66 10.46 -6.83
N ALA A 403 -2.78 9.62 -7.86
CA ALA A 403 -1.65 9.25 -8.71
C ALA A 403 -1.00 10.47 -9.38
N ALA A 404 -1.81 11.43 -9.85
CA ALA A 404 -1.32 12.68 -10.44
C ALA A 404 -0.56 13.56 -9.43
N LYS A 405 -1.06 13.70 -8.18
CA LYS A 405 -0.37 14.44 -7.11
C LYS A 405 0.99 13.81 -6.75
N LEU A 406 1.08 12.49 -6.82
CA LEU A 406 2.31 11.73 -6.55
C LEU A 406 3.25 11.66 -7.76
N ASP A 407 2.87 12.24 -8.90
CA ASP A 407 3.60 12.18 -10.17
C ASP A 407 3.81 10.74 -10.70
N VAL A 408 2.86 9.85 -10.42
CA VAL A 408 2.89 8.43 -10.79
C VAL A 408 2.21 8.23 -12.15
N PRO A 409 2.87 7.63 -13.15
CA PRO A 409 2.27 7.33 -14.44
C PRO A 409 1.22 6.23 -14.32
N VAL A 410 0.06 6.45 -14.95
CA VAL A 410 -1.03 5.48 -15.03
C VAL A 410 -1.12 4.94 -16.46
N VAL A 411 -0.99 3.64 -16.60
CA VAL A 411 -1.21 2.91 -17.86
C VAL A 411 -2.65 2.41 -17.86
N PHE A 412 -3.47 2.92 -18.78
CA PHE A 412 -4.85 2.47 -18.89
C PHE A 412 -4.94 1.19 -19.72
N GLY A 413 -5.66 0.22 -19.22
CA GLY A 413 -5.92 -1.04 -19.90
C GLY A 413 -6.22 -2.21 -18.95
N ASP A 414 -6.59 -3.33 -19.57
CA ASP A 414 -6.81 -4.58 -18.86
C ASP A 414 -5.48 -5.26 -18.55
N ALA A 415 -5.22 -5.51 -17.27
CA ALA A 415 -3.97 -6.11 -16.81
C ALA A 415 -3.85 -7.61 -17.14
N THR A 416 -4.94 -8.29 -17.51
CA THR A 416 -4.91 -9.67 -17.99
C THR A 416 -4.29 -9.79 -19.38
N LEU A 417 -4.19 -8.64 -20.11
CA LEU A 417 -3.62 -8.60 -21.44
C LEU A 417 -2.10 -8.34 -21.36
N ARG A 418 -1.33 -9.20 -22.01
CA ARG A 418 0.14 -9.09 -22.13
C ARG A 418 0.60 -7.71 -22.62
N GLN A 419 -0.09 -7.13 -23.60
CA GLN A 419 0.25 -5.84 -24.17
C GLN A 419 0.19 -4.69 -23.13
N THR A 420 -0.77 -4.74 -22.21
CA THR A 420 -0.89 -3.75 -21.12
C THR A 420 0.30 -3.86 -20.16
N LEU A 421 0.67 -5.09 -19.78
CA LEU A 421 1.81 -5.36 -18.92
C LEU A 421 3.15 -4.96 -19.57
N GLU A 422 3.30 -5.20 -20.88
CA GLU A 422 4.46 -4.75 -21.66
C GLU A 422 4.52 -3.22 -21.74
N SER A 423 3.38 -2.54 -21.84
CA SER A 423 3.31 -1.08 -21.85
C SER A 423 3.75 -0.47 -20.53
N ALA A 424 3.50 -1.16 -19.42
CA ALA A 424 3.99 -0.81 -18.09
C ALA A 424 5.43 -1.29 -17.82
N ARG A 425 6.10 -1.97 -18.77
CA ARG A 425 7.46 -2.50 -18.65
C ARG A 425 7.64 -3.50 -17.52
N ALA A 426 6.71 -4.44 -17.41
CA ALA A 426 6.81 -5.52 -16.42
C ALA A 426 8.12 -6.31 -16.53
N ASP A 427 8.73 -6.37 -17.74
CA ASP A 427 10.04 -6.99 -18.00
C ASP A 427 11.21 -6.31 -17.27
N ARG A 428 11.04 -5.07 -16.80
CA ARG A 428 12.06 -4.25 -16.13
C ARG A 428 11.64 -3.78 -14.75
N ALA A 429 10.51 -4.26 -14.28
CA ALA A 429 10.01 -3.94 -12.96
C ALA A 429 10.87 -4.61 -11.88
N ARG A 430 10.97 -3.96 -10.73
CA ARG A 430 11.53 -4.52 -9.50
C ARG A 430 10.56 -5.50 -8.84
N ALA A 431 9.28 -5.14 -8.82
CA ALA A 431 8.20 -5.96 -8.29
C ALA A 431 6.88 -5.62 -9.01
N VAL A 432 5.92 -6.54 -8.94
CA VAL A 432 4.55 -6.29 -9.43
C VAL A 432 3.56 -6.68 -8.33
N ALA A 433 2.71 -5.74 -7.93
CA ALA A 433 1.61 -5.95 -6.99
C ALA A 433 0.27 -5.91 -7.73
N VAL A 434 -0.49 -7.00 -7.71
CA VAL A 434 -1.80 -7.12 -8.34
C VAL A 434 -2.86 -7.02 -7.26
N LEU A 435 -3.57 -5.88 -7.21
CA LEU A 435 -4.37 -5.43 -6.07
C LEU A 435 -5.80 -5.06 -6.44
N THR A 436 -6.35 -5.59 -7.53
CA THR A 436 -7.73 -5.30 -7.90
C THR A 436 -8.71 -5.89 -6.88
N GLN A 437 -9.99 -5.53 -6.97
CA GLN A 437 -11.02 -6.07 -6.09
C GLN A 437 -11.49 -7.47 -6.52
N ASP A 438 -11.18 -7.87 -7.74
CA ASP A 438 -11.59 -9.15 -8.32
C ASP A 438 -10.45 -10.16 -8.21
N ASP A 439 -10.65 -11.20 -7.39
CA ASP A 439 -9.67 -12.25 -7.16
C ASP A 439 -9.34 -13.03 -8.44
N MET A 440 -10.31 -13.21 -9.35
CA MET A 440 -10.08 -13.92 -10.60
C MET A 440 -9.20 -13.11 -11.56
N VAL A 441 -9.42 -11.80 -11.64
CA VAL A 441 -8.55 -10.88 -12.40
C VAL A 441 -7.14 -10.88 -11.83
N ASN A 442 -7.01 -10.90 -10.49
CA ASN A 442 -5.70 -10.94 -9.83
C ASN A 442 -4.95 -12.27 -10.12
N ILE A 443 -5.65 -13.40 -10.09
CA ILE A 443 -5.09 -14.72 -10.41
C ILE A 443 -4.66 -14.79 -11.87
N GLU A 444 -5.55 -14.39 -12.79
CA GLU A 444 -5.29 -14.41 -14.24
C GLU A 444 -4.09 -13.52 -14.58
N THR A 445 -4.08 -12.28 -14.09
CA THR A 445 -2.94 -11.37 -14.24
C THR A 445 -1.64 -11.98 -13.70
N GLY A 446 -1.70 -12.63 -12.53
CA GLY A 446 -0.58 -13.34 -11.94
C GLY A 446 -0.04 -14.47 -12.83
N ILE A 447 -0.93 -15.25 -13.46
CA ILE A 447 -0.55 -16.33 -14.38
C ILE A 447 0.12 -15.77 -15.64
N VAL A 448 -0.46 -14.71 -16.24
CA VAL A 448 0.11 -14.04 -17.41
C VAL A 448 1.49 -13.45 -17.10
N LEU A 449 1.64 -12.77 -15.96
CA LEU A 449 2.93 -12.25 -15.50
C LEU A 449 3.97 -13.34 -15.33
N ARG A 450 3.61 -14.45 -14.70
CA ARG A 450 4.52 -15.58 -14.49
C ARG A 450 4.97 -16.19 -15.82
N GLU A 451 4.06 -16.35 -16.77
CA GLU A 451 4.37 -16.83 -18.11
C GLU A 451 5.29 -15.85 -18.86
N MET A 452 4.95 -14.56 -18.81
CA MET A 452 5.69 -13.50 -19.49
C MET A 452 7.10 -13.30 -18.94
N LEU A 453 7.25 -13.36 -17.61
CA LEU A 453 8.54 -13.16 -16.93
C LEU A 453 9.40 -14.43 -16.91
N GLY A 454 8.81 -15.58 -17.26
CA GLY A 454 9.52 -16.86 -17.30
C GLY A 454 10.02 -17.29 -15.91
N LEU A 455 9.19 -17.18 -14.89
CA LEU A 455 9.49 -17.45 -13.47
C LEU A 455 9.85 -18.94 -13.18
N ARG A 456 10.50 -19.60 -14.09
CA ARG A 456 11.40 -20.71 -13.81
C ARG A 456 12.79 -20.11 -13.78
N ALA A 457 13.42 -20.13 -12.61
CA ALA A 457 14.74 -19.60 -12.33
C ALA A 457 15.68 -19.74 -13.55
N LYS A 458 15.89 -18.64 -14.27
CA LYS A 458 17.00 -18.56 -15.21
C LYS A 458 18.24 -18.21 -14.41
N PRO A 459 19.32 -18.99 -14.48
CA PRO A 459 20.54 -18.66 -13.77
C PRO A 459 20.99 -17.24 -14.10
N GLY A 460 21.11 -16.39 -13.07
CA GLY A 460 21.65 -15.05 -13.19
C GLY A 460 20.65 -13.88 -13.27
N ARG A 461 19.32 -14.13 -13.19
CA ARG A 461 18.33 -13.05 -13.06
C ARG A 461 17.56 -13.20 -11.75
N PRO A 462 17.55 -12.20 -10.86
CA PRO A 462 16.73 -12.26 -9.66
C PRO A 462 15.25 -12.37 -10.05
N ASP A 463 14.51 -13.23 -9.34
CA ASP A 463 13.07 -13.35 -9.52
C ASP A 463 12.40 -12.03 -9.15
N ILE A 464 11.53 -11.54 -10.04
CA ILE A 464 10.73 -10.35 -9.76
C ILE A 464 9.63 -10.74 -8.76
N PRO A 465 9.58 -10.15 -7.56
CA PRO A 465 8.51 -10.40 -6.60
C PRO A 465 7.16 -10.11 -7.22
N LEU A 466 6.28 -11.11 -7.24
CA LEU A 466 4.90 -11.00 -7.67
C LEU A 466 4.01 -11.13 -6.44
N VAL A 467 3.35 -10.04 -6.08
CA VAL A 467 2.45 -9.97 -4.93
C VAL A 467 1.02 -9.98 -5.43
N LEU A 468 0.24 -10.97 -5.02
CA LEU A 468 -1.17 -11.10 -5.38
C LEU A 468 -2.05 -10.82 -4.16
N ARG A 469 -3.02 -9.93 -4.31
CA ARG A 469 -4.13 -9.81 -3.38
C ARG A 469 -5.15 -10.89 -3.70
N ILE A 470 -5.54 -11.67 -2.71
CA ILE A 470 -6.69 -12.56 -2.78
C ILE A 470 -7.52 -12.35 -1.52
N TYR A 471 -8.82 -12.12 -1.69
CA TYR A 471 -9.71 -11.81 -0.58
C TYR A 471 -9.96 -13.03 0.28
N ASP A 472 -10.34 -14.16 -0.37
CA ASP A 472 -10.58 -15.43 0.29
C ASP A 472 -9.27 -16.18 0.57
N ARG A 473 -9.06 -16.55 1.84
CA ARG A 473 -7.86 -17.25 2.28
C ARG A 473 -7.73 -18.64 1.67
N THR A 474 -8.84 -19.40 1.62
CA THR A 474 -8.84 -20.80 1.15
C THR A 474 -8.47 -20.83 -0.33
N LEU A 475 -9.05 -19.89 -1.11
CA LEU A 475 -8.71 -19.70 -2.51
C LEU A 475 -7.24 -19.27 -2.65
N GLY A 476 -6.76 -18.34 -1.81
CA GLY A 476 -5.37 -17.88 -1.80
C GLY A 476 -4.36 -19.01 -1.58
N ASP A 477 -4.60 -19.88 -0.60
CA ASP A 477 -3.78 -21.04 -0.30
C ASP A 477 -3.76 -22.06 -1.45
N ALA A 478 -4.91 -22.31 -2.05
CA ALA A 478 -5.04 -23.22 -3.20
C ALA A 478 -4.29 -22.68 -4.42
N VAL A 479 -4.44 -21.40 -4.72
CA VAL A 479 -3.77 -20.69 -5.82
C VAL A 479 -2.26 -20.65 -5.61
N ALA A 480 -1.79 -20.31 -4.40
CA ALA A 480 -0.38 -20.31 -4.05
C ALA A 480 0.27 -21.68 -4.30
N LYS A 481 -0.38 -22.76 -3.81
CA LYS A 481 0.11 -24.14 -4.03
C LYS A 481 0.06 -24.57 -5.49
N ARG A 482 -1.07 -24.33 -6.17
CA ARG A 482 -1.27 -24.82 -7.54
C ARG A 482 -0.37 -24.13 -8.54
N PHE A 483 -0.18 -22.83 -8.38
CA PHE A 483 0.57 -22.01 -9.33
C PHE A 483 1.96 -21.60 -8.84
N GLY A 484 2.34 -21.94 -7.60
CA GLY A 484 3.66 -21.65 -7.05
C GLY A 484 3.89 -20.15 -6.80
N PHE A 485 2.86 -19.40 -6.42
CA PHE A 485 3.01 -18.00 -6.02
C PHE A 485 3.52 -17.91 -4.57
N ALA A 486 4.65 -17.25 -4.38
CA ALA A 486 5.27 -17.10 -3.06
C ALA A 486 4.60 -16.02 -2.20
N ASN A 487 4.04 -14.97 -2.82
CA ASN A 487 3.52 -13.81 -2.13
C ASN A 487 2.03 -13.59 -2.44
N VAL A 488 1.18 -14.47 -1.95
CA VAL A 488 -0.27 -14.26 -1.90
C VAL A 488 -0.63 -13.62 -0.56
N ARG A 489 -1.39 -12.53 -0.58
CA ARG A 489 -1.79 -11.76 0.62
C ARG A 489 -3.30 -11.67 0.71
N SER A 490 -3.88 -12.22 1.79
CA SER A 490 -5.28 -12.02 2.11
C SER A 490 -5.45 -10.74 2.92
N THR A 491 -6.24 -9.80 2.38
CA THR A 491 -6.56 -8.56 3.11
C THR A 491 -7.41 -8.84 4.34
N VAL A 492 -8.21 -9.90 4.32
CA VAL A 492 -9.00 -10.36 5.47
C VAL A 492 -8.09 -10.83 6.60
N ASP A 493 -7.11 -11.69 6.30
CA ASP A 493 -6.18 -12.22 7.30
C ASP A 493 -5.31 -11.13 7.94
N LEU A 494 -5.00 -10.08 7.19
CA LEU A 494 -4.20 -8.95 7.69
C LEU A 494 -5.03 -7.98 8.54
N ALA A 495 -6.31 -7.79 8.22
CA ALA A 495 -7.17 -6.82 8.90
C ALA A 495 -7.95 -7.43 10.08
N ALA A 496 -8.45 -8.67 9.97
CA ALA A 496 -9.30 -9.29 10.99
C ALA A 496 -8.71 -9.24 12.42
N PRO A 497 -7.40 -9.47 12.66
CA PRO A 497 -6.83 -9.37 14.00
C PRO A 497 -7.03 -8.01 14.67
N TRP A 498 -7.03 -6.93 13.90
CA TRP A 498 -7.25 -5.57 14.41
C TRP A 498 -8.68 -5.36 14.88
N PHE A 499 -9.66 -5.82 14.09
CA PHE A 499 -11.08 -5.75 14.45
C PHE A 499 -11.38 -6.61 15.68
N ILE A 500 -10.84 -7.83 15.72
CA ILE A 500 -11.02 -8.76 16.83
C ILE A 500 -10.38 -8.18 18.10
N GLY A 501 -9.13 -7.71 18.01
CA GLY A 501 -8.43 -7.09 19.12
C GLY A 501 -9.22 -5.90 19.68
N ALA A 502 -9.62 -4.96 18.83
CA ALA A 502 -10.40 -3.80 19.25
C ALA A 502 -11.75 -4.19 19.87
N ALA A 503 -12.45 -5.18 19.32
CA ALA A 503 -13.73 -5.68 19.87
C ALA A 503 -13.56 -6.32 21.25
N MET A 504 -12.42 -6.97 21.47
CA MET A 504 -12.07 -7.57 22.76
C MET A 504 -11.47 -6.55 23.75
N GLY A 505 -11.29 -5.29 23.36
CA GLY A 505 -10.65 -4.26 24.20
C GLY A 505 -9.14 -4.45 24.32
N LEU A 506 -8.50 -5.07 23.33
CA LEU A 506 -7.07 -5.29 23.26
C LEU A 506 -6.42 -4.27 22.32
N GLN A 507 -5.21 -3.87 22.62
CA GLN A 507 -4.44 -2.98 21.76
C GLN A 507 -3.58 -3.80 20.80
N VAL A 508 -3.95 -3.83 19.53
CA VAL A 508 -3.12 -4.38 18.43
C VAL A 508 -2.14 -3.30 17.99
N LEU A 509 -0.85 -3.60 17.95
CA LEU A 509 0.22 -2.68 17.60
C LEU A 509 0.76 -2.92 16.19
N GLY A 510 0.66 -4.15 15.71
CA GLY A 510 1.11 -4.50 14.36
C GLY A 510 0.74 -5.94 14.00
N THR A 511 0.59 -6.17 12.70
CA THR A 511 0.44 -7.51 12.14
C THR A 511 1.43 -7.67 10.99
N PHE A 512 2.03 -8.83 10.87
CA PHE A 512 2.96 -9.15 9.79
C PHE A 512 2.87 -10.63 9.44
N SER A 513 3.25 -10.95 8.21
CA SER A 513 3.24 -12.34 7.71
C SER A 513 4.66 -12.84 7.55
N MET A 514 4.92 -14.02 8.08
CA MET A 514 6.18 -14.75 7.85
C MET A 514 6.11 -15.60 6.58
N ILE A 515 7.27 -15.96 6.04
CA ILE A 515 7.38 -16.89 4.91
C ILE A 515 6.58 -18.15 5.23
N GLY A 516 5.58 -18.49 4.39
CA GLY A 516 4.72 -19.65 4.60
C GLY A 516 3.35 -19.38 5.21
N GLN A 517 2.86 -18.13 5.20
CA GLN A 517 1.44 -17.76 5.39
C GLN A 517 0.90 -17.76 6.82
N ARG A 518 1.71 -17.83 7.86
CA ARG A 518 1.21 -17.56 9.21
C ARG A 518 1.30 -16.08 9.56
N SER A 519 0.16 -15.51 9.96
CA SER A 519 0.08 -14.13 10.45
C SER A 519 0.50 -14.08 11.91
N PHE A 520 1.44 -13.21 12.20
CA PHE A 520 1.87 -12.84 13.53
C PHE A 520 1.28 -11.49 13.91
N MET A 521 1.12 -11.29 15.20
CA MET A 521 0.61 -10.04 15.77
C MET A 521 1.52 -9.57 16.91
N VAL A 522 1.69 -8.28 17.02
CA VAL A 522 2.19 -7.64 18.23
C VAL A 522 1.01 -6.95 18.89
N GLY A 523 0.83 -7.18 20.17
CA GLY A 523 -0.26 -6.58 20.93
C GLY A 523 0.18 -6.20 22.33
N ALA A 524 -0.54 -5.23 22.91
CA ALA A 524 -0.39 -4.83 24.28
C ALA A 524 -1.66 -5.14 25.09
N MET A 525 -1.46 -5.51 26.33
CA MET A 525 -2.55 -5.70 27.28
C MET A 525 -2.18 -5.19 28.63
N HIS A 526 -3.19 -4.79 29.38
CA HIS A 526 -3.07 -4.44 30.78
C HIS A 526 -3.46 -5.65 31.63
N VAL A 527 -2.62 -5.98 32.61
CA VAL A 527 -2.88 -7.09 33.57
C VAL A 527 -3.87 -6.60 34.61
N ALA A 528 -5.12 -7.05 34.50
CA ALA A 528 -6.14 -6.68 35.49
C ALA A 528 -5.92 -7.41 36.81
N ALA A 529 -6.28 -6.76 37.91
CA ALA A 529 -6.24 -7.38 39.23
C ALA A 529 -7.17 -8.62 39.28
N GLY A 530 -6.61 -9.73 39.80
CA GLY A 530 -7.32 -11.00 39.86
C GLY A 530 -7.56 -11.70 38.52
N SER A 531 -6.92 -11.23 37.43
CA SER A 531 -6.91 -11.94 36.15
C SER A 531 -6.07 -13.22 36.26
N GLU A 532 -6.20 -14.11 35.27
CA GLU A 532 -5.38 -15.35 35.23
C GLU A 532 -3.88 -15.05 35.05
N LEU A 533 -3.50 -13.84 34.66
CA LEU A 533 -2.11 -13.43 34.53
C LEU A 533 -1.53 -12.75 35.76
N ASP A 534 -2.36 -12.30 36.69
CA ASP A 534 -1.91 -11.66 37.91
C ASP A 534 -1.23 -12.67 38.83
N GLY A 535 0.06 -12.48 39.07
CA GLY A 535 0.88 -13.41 39.83
C GLY A 535 1.46 -14.58 39.05
N LEU A 536 1.31 -14.58 37.68
CA LEU A 536 1.89 -15.61 36.82
C LEU A 536 3.35 -15.29 36.47
N ARG A 537 4.17 -16.32 36.32
CA ARG A 537 5.53 -16.14 35.79
C ARG A 537 5.50 -16.21 34.27
N MET A 538 6.40 -15.47 33.62
CA MET A 538 6.44 -15.36 32.17
C MET A 538 6.59 -16.68 31.40
N PHE A 539 7.26 -17.68 31.98
CA PHE A 539 7.40 -19.00 31.36
C PHE A 539 6.09 -19.82 31.38
N GLU A 540 5.12 -19.43 32.19
CA GLU A 540 3.80 -20.09 32.33
C GLU A 540 2.77 -19.52 31.37
N LEU A 541 3.08 -18.39 30.69
CA LEU A 541 2.16 -17.73 29.79
C LEU A 541 1.71 -18.59 28.60
N SER A 542 2.63 -18.93 27.75
CA SER A 542 2.44 -19.76 26.54
C SER A 542 3.80 -20.08 25.93
N THR A 543 3.91 -21.25 25.34
CA THR A 543 5.11 -21.62 24.56
C THR A 543 5.16 -20.98 23.18
N GLN A 544 4.04 -20.42 22.71
CA GLN A 544 3.89 -19.86 21.36
C GLN A 544 3.79 -18.33 21.35
N THR A 545 3.87 -17.68 22.49
CA THR A 545 3.89 -16.21 22.59
C THR A 545 5.14 -15.75 23.31
N ARG A 546 5.59 -14.52 23.00
CA ARG A 546 6.78 -13.93 23.58
C ARG A 546 6.48 -12.53 24.10
N VAL A 547 6.84 -12.28 25.37
CA VAL A 547 6.86 -10.91 25.91
C VAL A 547 8.12 -10.22 25.42
N ILE A 548 7.95 -9.04 24.82
CA ILE A 548 9.03 -8.21 24.29
C ILE A 548 9.37 -7.05 25.21
N ALA A 549 8.35 -6.51 25.91
CA ALA A 549 8.53 -5.44 26.88
C ALA A 549 7.46 -5.50 27.98
N ILE A 550 7.77 -4.91 29.13
CA ILE A 550 6.83 -4.65 30.22
C ILE A 550 6.99 -3.21 30.68
N THR A 551 5.87 -2.48 30.80
CA THR A 551 5.84 -1.18 31.48
C THR A 551 5.13 -1.29 32.81
N ARG A 552 5.71 -0.68 33.83
CA ARG A 552 5.18 -0.60 35.20
C ARG A 552 5.04 0.86 35.59
N HIS A 553 4.06 1.17 36.45
CA HIS A 553 3.66 2.56 36.73
C HIS A 553 4.83 3.48 37.14
N ASP A 554 5.81 3.01 37.91
CA ASP A 554 6.91 3.84 38.42
C ASP A 554 8.30 3.28 38.10
N ALA A 555 8.42 2.46 37.04
CA ALA A 555 9.67 1.84 36.65
C ALA A 555 10.02 2.10 35.20
N PRO A 556 11.31 2.15 34.84
CA PRO A 556 11.70 2.19 33.42
C PRO A 556 11.21 0.95 32.70
N ILE A 557 11.00 1.08 31.38
CA ILE A 557 10.58 -0.02 30.49
C ILE A 557 11.59 -1.16 30.64
N GLU A 558 11.09 -2.36 30.95
CA GLU A 558 11.87 -3.58 30.94
C GLU A 558 11.79 -4.24 29.57
N LEU A 559 12.86 -4.13 28.76
CA LEU A 559 12.97 -4.79 27.46
C LEU A 559 13.45 -6.23 27.65
N HIS A 560 12.93 -7.14 26.83
CA HIS A 560 13.29 -8.56 26.83
C HIS A 560 13.31 -9.21 28.22
N PRO A 561 12.21 -9.09 29.00
CA PRO A 561 12.18 -9.50 30.39
C PRO A 561 12.57 -10.97 30.57
N ARG A 562 13.12 -11.30 31.75
CA ARG A 562 13.55 -12.65 32.09
C ARG A 562 12.35 -13.60 32.18
N ARG A 563 12.56 -14.87 31.83
CA ARG A 563 11.48 -15.90 31.88
C ARG A 563 10.89 -16.14 33.27
N ASP A 564 11.64 -15.84 34.33
CA ASP A 564 11.25 -15.95 35.72
C ASP A 564 10.60 -14.69 36.31
N ALA A 565 10.51 -13.60 35.50
CA ALA A 565 9.84 -12.38 35.93
C ALA A 565 8.33 -12.64 36.17
N TRP A 566 7.79 -11.95 37.18
CA TRP A 566 6.38 -12.02 37.54
C TRP A 566 5.59 -10.95 36.82
N LEU A 567 4.40 -11.30 36.37
CA LEU A 567 3.38 -10.37 35.95
C LEU A 567 2.54 -9.96 37.16
N ARG A 568 2.22 -8.68 37.27
CA ARG A 568 1.46 -8.10 38.40
C ARG A 568 0.29 -7.28 37.84
N ALA A 569 -0.76 -7.20 38.64
CA ALA A 569 -1.84 -6.26 38.37
C ALA A 569 -1.28 -4.84 38.17
N GLY A 570 -1.74 -4.16 37.12
CA GLY A 570 -1.24 -2.84 36.71
C GLY A 570 -0.09 -2.85 35.70
N ASP A 571 0.54 -4.00 35.42
CA ASP A 571 1.56 -4.10 34.37
C ASP A 571 0.92 -3.98 32.99
N THR A 572 1.56 -3.26 32.05
CA THR A 572 1.24 -3.34 30.63
C THR A 572 2.29 -4.21 29.95
N VAL A 573 1.82 -5.29 29.33
CA VAL A 573 2.66 -6.33 28.73
C VAL A 573 2.55 -6.27 27.23
N TYR A 574 3.68 -6.22 26.55
CA TYR A 574 3.79 -6.22 25.10
C TYR A 574 4.24 -7.59 24.62
N LEU A 575 3.40 -8.21 23.76
CA LEU A 575 3.60 -9.59 23.33
C LEU A 575 3.64 -9.69 21.80
N VAL A 576 4.41 -10.68 21.32
CA VAL A 576 4.42 -11.10 19.92
C VAL A 576 4.14 -12.59 19.82
N GLY A 577 3.42 -13.00 18.78
CA GLY A 577 3.16 -14.41 18.50
C GLY A 577 2.18 -14.60 17.35
N PRO A 578 1.89 -15.87 16.98
CA PRO A 578 0.79 -16.18 16.06
C PRO A 578 -0.51 -15.56 16.60
N TYR A 579 -1.26 -14.85 15.76
CA TYR A 579 -2.35 -14.00 16.23
C TYR A 579 -3.40 -14.75 17.06
N ARG A 580 -3.73 -15.99 16.72
CA ARG A 580 -4.71 -16.81 17.45
C ARG A 580 -4.26 -17.11 18.88
N GLU A 581 -3.01 -17.53 19.01
CA GLU A 581 -2.42 -17.84 20.32
C GLU A 581 -2.27 -16.59 21.18
N LEU A 582 -1.93 -15.48 20.52
CA LEU A 582 -1.79 -14.19 21.18
C LEU A 582 -3.14 -13.70 21.71
N LEU A 583 -4.23 -13.83 20.93
CA LEU A 583 -5.58 -13.47 21.37
C LEU A 583 -6.02 -14.27 22.60
N VAL A 584 -5.73 -15.58 22.64
CA VAL A 584 -6.01 -16.41 23.82
C VAL A 584 -5.22 -15.94 25.04
N THR A 585 -3.96 -15.61 24.84
CA THR A 585 -3.08 -15.12 25.93
C THR A 585 -3.55 -13.74 26.43
N LEU A 586 -3.87 -12.82 25.52
CA LEU A 586 -4.35 -11.48 25.87
C LEU A 586 -5.68 -11.51 26.64
N ARG A 587 -6.56 -12.46 26.32
CA ARG A 587 -7.82 -12.65 27.05
C ARG A 587 -7.61 -13.02 28.51
N LYS A 588 -6.58 -13.78 28.83
CA LYS A 588 -6.24 -14.16 30.21
C LYS A 588 -5.87 -12.97 31.10
N GLY A 589 -5.46 -11.85 30.51
CA GLY A 589 -5.18 -10.60 31.22
C GLY A 589 -6.42 -9.80 31.62
N GLN A 590 -7.60 -10.16 31.11
CA GLN A 590 -8.85 -9.46 31.42
C GLN A 590 -9.40 -9.88 32.81
N PRO A 591 -10.24 -9.03 33.45
CA PRO A 591 -10.86 -9.38 34.71
C PRO A 591 -11.63 -10.71 34.61
N PRO A 592 -11.63 -11.53 35.70
CA PRO A 592 -12.36 -12.79 35.69
C PRO A 592 -13.84 -12.56 35.46
N GLN A 593 -14.40 -13.32 34.50
CA GLN A 593 -15.85 -13.31 34.28
C GLN A 593 -16.53 -13.98 35.47
N GLN A 594 -17.37 -13.24 36.20
CA GLN A 594 -18.16 -13.84 37.28
C GLN A 594 -19.05 -14.96 36.69
N PRO A 595 -19.06 -16.16 37.28
CA PRO A 595 -19.95 -17.24 36.85
C PRO A 595 -21.38 -16.77 36.92
N THR A 596 -22.13 -17.02 35.85
CA THR A 596 -23.55 -16.65 35.76
C THR A 596 -24.33 -17.29 36.89
N ALA A 597 -25.26 -16.54 37.49
CA ALA A 597 -26.12 -17.01 38.58
C ALA A 597 -26.83 -18.37 38.29
N GLY A 598 -26.99 -18.73 37.00
CA GLY A 598 -27.47 -20.06 36.59
C GLY A 598 -26.48 -21.22 36.75
N ALA A 599 -25.17 -20.95 36.73
CA ALA A 599 -24.15 -21.98 37.01
C ALA A 599 -23.99 -22.21 38.50
N GLN A 600 -24.16 -21.16 39.33
CA GLN A 600 -24.18 -21.29 40.79
C GLN A 600 -25.41 -22.02 41.29
N ALA A 601 -26.58 -21.83 40.64
CA ALA A 601 -27.79 -22.63 40.96
C ALA A 601 -27.66 -24.10 40.59
N LYS A 602 -26.93 -24.45 39.55
CA LYS A 602 -26.64 -25.84 39.18
C LYS A 602 -25.59 -26.49 40.04
N ALA A 603 -24.60 -25.75 40.51
CA ALA A 603 -23.56 -26.24 41.46
C ALA A 603 -24.06 -26.34 42.90
N ALA A 604 -25.11 -25.59 43.25
CA ALA A 604 -25.77 -25.71 44.57
C ALA A 604 -26.88 -26.76 44.60
N ALA A 605 -27.27 -27.32 43.44
CA ALA A 605 -28.29 -28.35 43.31
C ALA A 605 -27.71 -29.76 43.02
N SER A 606 -26.39 -29.87 42.89
CA SER A 606 -25.63 -31.13 42.83
C SER A 606 -24.85 -31.34 44.16
#